data_3dc609efe4a82f139510da5cf26f84d9
#
_entry.id   3dc609efe4a82f139510da5cf26f84d9
#
_cell.length_a   1.000
_cell.length_b   1.000
_cell.length_c   1.000
_cell.angle_alpha   90.00
_cell.angle_beta   90.00
_cell.angle_gamma   90.00
#
_symmetry.space_group_name_H-M   'P 1'
#
loop_
_entity.id
_entity.type
_entity.pdbx_description
1 polymer ?
#
loop_
_entity_poly.entity_id
_entity_poly.type
_entity_poly.pdbx_seq_one_letter_code
_entity_poly.pdbx_strand_id
1 'polypeptide(L)'
;VACKCLDTSHILCILFWENWRVTAYICYTPKRKFIIADTPGHIQYTRNMVTGASTADAALIIIDARHGVVERTRRHSFIAGLLGIPSLLVCINKMDLVDFEKKIFDNVVSDFKKIMDSSNIESVNFIPISALLGDNVVEKSENMSWYQGYTLLNHLETIEIDDSRYLQEFRMPIQSVIRPHLDKYHDYRGYSGRVSSGTISQGDTIVALPSQNSSTVKSIYCGDVLINKAYSGQSIAIELNDDIDISRGDTLANKNSLNIESIFDATICWLDNKRQRQGSKYSLRQGTNEVKCMIQEVSGVLNIHSLDFE
;
A
#
# COMPACT_ATOMS: atom_id res chain seq x y z
N VAL A 1 -14.37 -24.23 6.42
CA VAL A 1 -14.37 -22.79 6.05
C VAL A 1 -13.68 -22.73 4.72
N ALA A 2 -14.47 -22.65 3.63
CA ALA A 2 -13.93 -22.56 2.28
C ALA A 2 -13.12 -21.26 2.16
N CYS A 3 -11.81 -21.39 1.93
CA CYS A 3 -10.97 -20.28 1.54
C CYS A 3 -11.48 -19.80 0.17
N LYS A 4 -12.25 -18.73 0.13
CA LYS A 4 -12.53 -18.00 -1.12
C LYS A 4 -11.22 -17.31 -1.51
N CYS A 5 -10.32 -18.06 -2.12
CA CYS A 5 -9.26 -17.52 -2.95
C CYS A 5 -9.95 -16.89 -4.16
N LEU A 6 -9.61 -15.65 -4.45
CA LEU A 6 -10.09 -14.86 -5.56
C LEU A 6 -11.41 -14.10 -5.32
N ASP A 7 -11.31 -13.09 -4.51
CA ASP A 7 -12.15 -11.92 -4.73
C ASP A 7 -11.23 -10.70 -4.71
N THR A 8 -10.82 -10.24 -5.89
CA THR A 8 -10.07 -9.00 -6.14
C THR A 8 -10.90 -7.75 -5.81
N SER A 9 -12.02 -7.94 -5.13
CA SER A 9 -13.01 -6.94 -4.81
C SER A 9 -12.78 -6.19 -3.50
N HIS A 10 -11.59 -6.30 -2.90
CA HIS A 10 -11.28 -5.62 -1.65
C HIS A 10 -10.42 -4.40 -1.90
N ILE A 11 -10.86 -3.23 -1.46
CA ILE A 11 -10.03 -2.02 -1.43
C ILE A 11 -9.71 -1.70 0.02
N LEU A 12 -8.43 -1.57 0.34
CA LEU A 12 -7.97 -0.95 1.57
C LEU A 12 -7.85 0.55 1.33
N CYS A 13 -8.80 1.31 1.85
CA CYS A 13 -8.77 2.77 1.82
C CYS A 13 -8.27 3.29 3.16
N ILE A 14 -7.40 4.28 3.13
CA ILE A 14 -6.98 5.02 4.32
C ILE A 14 -7.66 6.36 4.34
N LEU A 15 -8.37 6.64 5.44
CA LEU A 15 -8.93 7.93 5.76
C LEU A 15 -7.92 8.72 6.61
N PHE A 16 -7.57 9.90 6.16
CA PHE A 16 -6.82 10.87 6.96
C PHE A 16 -7.79 11.87 7.61
N TRP A 17 -8.22 11.56 8.84
CA TRP A 17 -9.15 12.38 9.62
C TRP A 17 -8.60 12.67 11.03
N GLU A 18 -9.30 13.49 11.80
CA GLU A 18 -8.87 14.00 13.11
C GLU A 18 -9.07 13.03 14.30
N ASN A 19 -9.27 11.74 14.10
CA ASN A 19 -9.51 10.79 15.19
C ASN A 19 -8.23 10.36 15.93
N TRP A 20 -8.38 10.03 17.22
CA TRP A 20 -7.27 9.74 18.16
C TRP A 20 -6.75 8.30 18.11
N ARG A 21 -7.41 7.39 17.36
CA ARG A 21 -7.06 5.97 17.27
C ARG A 21 -7.16 5.49 15.82
N VAL A 22 -6.22 4.64 15.40
CA VAL A 22 -6.39 3.88 14.15
C VAL A 22 -7.51 2.88 14.35
N THR A 23 -8.57 3.02 13.57
CA THR A 23 -9.71 2.11 13.59
C THR A 23 -9.91 1.55 12.19
N ALA A 24 -9.99 0.24 12.07
CA ALA A 24 -10.29 -0.40 10.80
C ALA A 24 -11.77 -0.78 10.75
N TYR A 25 -12.45 -0.34 9.71
CA TYR A 25 -13.86 -0.67 9.44
C TYR A 25 -13.94 -1.56 8.21
N ILE A 26 -14.77 -2.57 8.28
CA ILE A 26 -15.09 -3.41 7.12
C ILE A 26 -16.49 -3.04 6.65
N CYS A 27 -16.58 -2.49 5.45
CA CYS A 27 -17.82 -2.09 4.82
C CYS A 27 -18.07 -2.92 3.56
N TYR A 28 -19.34 -3.17 3.25
CA TYR A 28 -19.75 -3.95 2.09
C TYR A 28 -20.76 -3.16 1.27
N THR A 29 -20.57 -3.15 -0.04
CA THR A 29 -21.62 -2.80 -0.99
C THR A 29 -21.91 -4.02 -1.86
N PRO A 30 -22.99 -4.02 -2.66
CA PRO A 30 -23.24 -5.12 -3.60
C PRO A 30 -22.09 -5.34 -4.61
N LYS A 31 -21.30 -4.30 -4.89
CA LYS A 31 -20.23 -4.35 -5.90
C LYS A 31 -18.86 -4.66 -5.29
N ARG A 32 -18.58 -4.20 -4.06
CA ARG A 32 -17.23 -4.24 -3.50
C ARG A 32 -17.22 -4.29 -1.97
N LYS A 33 -16.19 -4.95 -1.44
CA LYS A 33 -15.85 -4.91 -0.03
C LYS A 33 -14.74 -3.90 0.21
N PHE A 34 -14.88 -3.07 1.24
CA PHE A 34 -13.89 -2.07 1.65
C PHE A 34 -13.35 -2.41 3.04
N ILE A 35 -12.05 -2.20 3.20
CA ILE A 35 -11.41 -2.12 4.51
C ILE A 35 -10.94 -0.68 4.65
N ILE A 36 -11.59 0.08 5.54
CA ILE A 36 -11.29 1.48 5.76
C ILE A 36 -10.42 1.56 7.01
N ALA A 37 -9.17 2.00 6.86
CA ALA A 37 -8.30 2.33 7.98
C ALA A 37 -8.40 3.83 8.25
N ASP A 38 -9.10 4.21 9.32
CA ASP A 38 -9.16 5.58 9.79
C ASP A 38 -7.90 5.89 10.61
N THR A 39 -7.10 6.82 10.14
CA THR A 39 -5.82 7.15 10.74
C THR A 39 -5.82 8.58 11.30
N PRO A 40 -5.33 8.78 12.54
CA PRO A 40 -5.30 10.10 13.14
C PRO A 40 -4.37 11.05 12.38
N GLY A 41 -4.89 12.23 12.05
CA GLY A 41 -4.17 13.27 11.32
C GLY A 41 -3.16 14.08 12.14
N HIS A 42 -2.98 13.85 13.44
CA HIS A 42 -2.06 14.59 14.29
C HIS A 42 -0.60 14.15 14.08
N ILE A 43 0.32 15.09 14.16
CA ILE A 43 1.78 14.86 13.97
C ILE A 43 2.29 13.72 14.84
N GLN A 44 1.83 13.61 16.08
CA GLN A 44 2.23 12.57 17.03
C GLN A 44 1.86 11.14 16.58
N TYR A 45 0.90 11.00 15.67
CA TYR A 45 0.38 9.72 15.19
C TYR A 45 0.81 9.38 13.76
N THR A 46 1.74 10.15 13.18
CA THR A 46 2.26 9.88 11.82
C THR A 46 2.80 8.44 11.68
N ARG A 47 3.37 7.88 12.74
CA ARG A 47 3.80 6.46 12.76
C ARG A 47 2.64 5.49 12.49
N ASN A 48 1.49 5.71 13.13
CA ASN A 48 0.31 4.88 12.97
C ASN A 48 -0.25 5.02 11.54
N MET A 49 -0.22 6.23 11.02
CA MET A 49 -0.61 6.52 9.64
C MET A 49 0.26 5.75 8.64
N VAL A 50 1.59 5.83 8.76
CA VAL A 50 2.53 5.10 7.87
C VAL A 50 2.29 3.59 7.93
N THR A 51 2.07 3.04 9.13
CA THR A 51 1.79 1.61 9.29
C THR A 51 0.49 1.18 8.61
N GLY A 52 -0.58 1.96 8.75
CA GLY A 52 -1.85 1.69 8.07
C GLY A 52 -1.76 1.88 6.56
N ALA A 53 -1.04 2.91 6.12
CA ALA A 53 -0.91 3.31 4.72
C ALA A 53 -0.06 2.36 3.86
N SER A 54 0.89 1.65 4.47
CA SER A 54 1.85 0.81 3.74
C SER A 54 1.24 -0.35 2.93
N THR A 55 -0.01 -0.67 3.16
CA THR A 55 -0.73 -1.74 2.46
C THR A 55 -1.99 -1.26 1.76
N ALA A 56 -2.19 0.07 1.66
CA ALA A 56 -3.39 0.65 1.08
C ALA A 56 -3.36 0.64 -0.44
N ASP A 57 -4.50 0.36 -1.03
CA ASP A 57 -4.72 0.45 -2.48
C ASP A 57 -5.14 1.87 -2.90
N ALA A 58 -5.75 2.62 -2.00
CA ALA A 58 -6.13 4.01 -2.21
C ALA A 58 -6.02 4.82 -0.92
N ALA A 59 -5.68 6.10 -1.02
CA ALA A 59 -5.71 7.05 0.07
C ALA A 59 -6.82 8.08 -0.12
N LEU A 60 -7.59 8.33 0.94
CA LEU A 60 -8.63 9.35 0.96
C LEU A 60 -8.21 10.50 1.87
N ILE A 61 -7.99 11.68 1.30
CA ILE A 61 -7.67 12.92 2.02
C ILE A 61 -8.90 13.79 2.09
N ILE A 62 -9.25 14.23 3.31
CA ILE A 62 -10.39 15.12 3.52
C ILE A 62 -9.87 16.52 3.86
N ILE A 63 -10.30 17.50 3.06
CA ILE A 63 -9.94 18.91 3.18
C ILE A 63 -11.19 19.71 3.58
N ASP A 64 -11.09 20.54 4.60
CA ASP A 64 -12.15 21.50 4.94
C ASP A 64 -12.15 22.65 3.92
N ALA A 65 -13.26 22.85 3.20
CA ALA A 65 -13.40 23.86 2.16
C ALA A 65 -13.11 25.28 2.66
N ARG A 66 -13.35 25.57 3.94
CA ARG A 66 -13.11 26.90 4.55
C ARG A 66 -11.64 27.20 4.74
N HIS A 67 -10.81 26.18 4.96
CA HIS A 67 -9.39 26.35 5.29
C HIS A 67 -8.48 26.01 4.11
N GLY A 68 -8.99 25.26 3.13
CA GLY A 68 -8.18 24.82 1.98
C GLY A 68 -7.02 23.91 2.36
N VAL A 69 -5.95 23.97 1.58
CA VAL A 69 -4.76 23.13 1.75
C VAL A 69 -3.88 23.66 2.88
N VAL A 70 -3.88 22.95 4.00
CA VAL A 70 -3.07 23.25 5.19
C VAL A 70 -1.80 22.37 5.21
N GLU A 71 -0.83 22.70 6.07
CA GLU A 71 0.43 21.95 6.24
C GLU A 71 0.21 20.45 6.44
N ARG A 72 -0.78 20.08 7.23
CA ARG A 72 -1.14 18.67 7.47
C ARG A 72 -1.52 17.96 6.17
N THR A 73 -2.30 18.61 5.32
CA THR A 73 -2.69 18.06 4.02
C THR A 73 -1.46 17.78 3.16
N ARG A 74 -0.50 18.72 3.10
CA ARG A 74 0.77 18.56 2.36
C ARG A 74 1.54 17.35 2.85
N ARG A 75 1.71 17.23 4.17
CA ARG A 75 2.43 16.12 4.79
C ARG A 75 1.80 14.76 4.47
N HIS A 76 0.47 14.64 4.61
CA HIS A 76 -0.24 13.40 4.35
C HIS A 76 -0.16 13.00 2.87
N SER A 77 -0.32 13.95 1.96
CA SER A 77 -0.20 13.72 0.52
C SER A 77 1.20 13.24 0.15
N PHE A 78 2.23 13.90 0.71
CA PHE A 78 3.62 13.51 0.49
C PHE A 78 3.92 12.10 1.01
N ILE A 79 3.47 11.75 2.22
CA ILE A 79 3.64 10.41 2.78
C ILE A 79 2.90 9.36 1.96
N ALA A 80 1.70 9.66 1.47
CA ALA A 80 0.96 8.75 0.58
C ALA A 80 1.75 8.47 -0.71
N GLY A 81 2.36 9.50 -1.31
CA GLY A 81 3.24 9.34 -2.48
C GLY A 81 4.51 8.55 -2.15
N LEU A 82 5.17 8.83 -1.01
CA LEU A 82 6.36 8.12 -0.57
C LEU A 82 6.10 6.62 -0.33
N LEU A 83 4.90 6.28 0.15
CA LEU A 83 4.48 4.90 0.36
C LEU A 83 4.05 4.20 -0.94
N GLY A 84 4.03 4.92 -2.06
CA GLY A 84 3.66 4.36 -3.36
C GLY A 84 2.18 3.98 -3.46
N ILE A 85 1.29 4.73 -2.79
CA ILE A 85 -0.15 4.49 -2.91
C ILE A 85 -0.59 4.93 -4.31
N PRO A 86 -1.13 4.04 -5.15
CA PRO A 86 -1.33 4.32 -6.56
C PRO A 86 -2.43 5.35 -6.82
N SER A 87 -3.44 5.41 -5.95
CA SER A 87 -4.59 6.28 -6.14
C SER A 87 -4.83 7.18 -4.93
N LEU A 88 -4.97 8.48 -5.20
CA LEU A 88 -5.30 9.49 -4.21
C LEU A 88 -6.66 10.13 -4.51
N LEU A 89 -7.56 10.04 -3.55
CA LEU A 89 -8.86 10.70 -3.61
C LEU A 89 -8.91 11.85 -2.61
N VAL A 90 -9.16 13.05 -3.09
CA VAL A 90 -9.24 14.27 -2.28
C VAL A 90 -10.69 14.71 -2.19
N CYS A 91 -11.27 14.58 -1.00
CA CYS A 91 -12.61 15.07 -0.72
C CYS A 91 -12.56 16.47 -0.11
N ILE A 92 -13.10 17.45 -0.83
CA ILE A 92 -13.26 18.82 -0.33
C ILE A 92 -14.59 18.87 0.41
N ASN A 93 -14.51 18.74 1.74
CA ASN A 93 -15.67 18.59 2.63
C ASN A 93 -16.12 19.92 3.20
N LYS A 94 -17.33 19.93 3.73
CA LYS A 94 -18.01 21.10 4.31
C LYS A 94 -18.34 22.15 3.26
N MET A 95 -18.68 21.71 2.05
CA MET A 95 -19.13 22.61 0.99
C MET A 95 -20.41 23.39 1.38
N ASP A 96 -21.21 22.82 2.26
CA ASP A 96 -22.38 23.48 2.88
C ASP A 96 -22.03 24.75 3.68
N LEU A 97 -20.83 24.86 4.24
CA LEU A 97 -20.37 26.01 4.99
C LEU A 97 -19.73 27.11 4.11
N VAL A 98 -19.67 26.88 2.81
CA VAL A 98 -19.15 27.84 1.82
C VAL A 98 -20.14 27.97 0.65
N ASP A 99 -21.44 27.83 0.93
CA ASP A 99 -22.55 28.01 -0.01
C ASP A 99 -22.40 27.22 -1.31
N PHE A 100 -21.73 26.05 -1.26
CA PHE A 100 -21.47 25.16 -2.39
C PHE A 100 -20.77 25.83 -3.59
N GLU A 101 -19.98 26.89 -3.32
CA GLU A 101 -19.34 27.69 -4.36
C GLU A 101 -18.28 26.90 -5.14
N LYS A 102 -18.45 26.80 -6.45
CA LYS A 102 -17.49 26.19 -7.38
C LYS A 102 -16.10 26.84 -7.28
N LYS A 103 -16.03 28.15 -7.13
CA LYS A 103 -14.76 28.91 -7.07
C LYS A 103 -13.88 28.46 -5.90
N ILE A 104 -14.48 28.16 -4.75
CA ILE A 104 -13.73 27.66 -3.57
C ILE A 104 -13.17 26.27 -3.87
N PHE A 105 -13.99 25.39 -4.45
CA PHE A 105 -13.53 24.09 -4.91
C PHE A 105 -12.36 24.19 -5.88
N ASP A 106 -12.48 24.99 -6.94
CA ASP A 106 -11.45 25.18 -7.96
C ASP A 106 -10.14 25.73 -7.37
N ASN A 107 -10.21 26.64 -6.40
CA ASN A 107 -9.04 27.17 -5.69
C ASN A 107 -8.32 26.08 -4.92
N VAL A 108 -9.04 25.28 -4.12
CA VAL A 108 -8.45 24.19 -3.34
C VAL A 108 -7.82 23.14 -4.25
N VAL A 109 -8.47 22.80 -5.36
CA VAL A 109 -7.92 21.89 -6.39
C VAL A 109 -6.62 22.44 -6.98
N SER A 110 -6.60 23.74 -7.35
CA SER A 110 -5.41 24.39 -7.91
C SER A 110 -4.24 24.36 -6.92
N ASP A 111 -4.49 24.70 -5.65
CA ASP A 111 -3.44 24.70 -4.61
C ASP A 111 -2.94 23.30 -4.29
N PHE A 112 -3.84 22.31 -4.31
CA PHE A 112 -3.44 20.93 -4.11
C PHE A 112 -2.58 20.38 -5.26
N LYS A 113 -2.93 20.71 -6.50
CA LYS A 113 -2.15 20.30 -7.70
C LYS A 113 -0.72 20.80 -7.65
N LYS A 114 -0.49 22.06 -7.22
CA LYS A 114 0.87 22.61 -7.06
C LYS A 114 1.76 21.79 -6.12
N ILE A 115 1.15 21.16 -5.11
CA ILE A 115 1.87 20.29 -4.16
C ILE A 115 2.20 18.95 -4.80
N MET A 116 1.31 18.46 -5.68
CA MET A 116 1.45 17.14 -6.29
C MET A 116 2.45 17.12 -7.46
N ASP A 117 2.79 18.28 -8.05
CA ASP A 117 3.77 18.37 -9.14
C ASP A 117 5.15 17.78 -8.78
N SER A 118 5.47 17.72 -7.48
CA SER A 118 6.69 17.12 -6.94
C SER A 118 6.51 15.71 -6.38
N SER A 119 5.35 15.07 -6.55
CA SER A 119 5.04 13.73 -6.02
C SER A 119 4.92 12.70 -7.13
N ASN A 120 5.23 11.44 -6.80
CA ASN A 120 5.11 10.29 -7.73
C ASN A 120 3.69 9.67 -7.75
N ILE A 121 2.64 10.45 -7.44
CA ILE A 121 1.27 9.93 -7.44
C ILE A 121 0.71 10.02 -8.86
N GLU A 122 0.32 8.88 -9.42
CA GLU A 122 -0.12 8.79 -10.81
C GLU A 122 -1.53 9.33 -11.03
N SER A 123 -2.44 9.15 -10.07
CA SER A 123 -3.81 9.60 -10.20
C SER A 123 -4.33 10.31 -8.95
N VAL A 124 -4.85 11.52 -9.15
CA VAL A 124 -5.51 12.31 -8.10
C VAL A 124 -6.89 12.71 -8.56
N ASN A 125 -7.91 12.32 -7.80
CA ASN A 125 -9.30 12.68 -8.06
C ASN A 125 -9.83 13.61 -6.98
N PHE A 126 -10.67 14.58 -7.36
CA PHE A 126 -11.23 15.57 -6.46
C PHE A 126 -12.75 15.49 -6.44
N ILE A 127 -13.33 15.40 -5.25
CA ILE A 127 -14.79 15.34 -5.08
C ILE A 127 -15.22 16.41 -4.06
N PRO A 128 -16.09 17.37 -4.43
CA PRO A 128 -16.70 18.27 -3.47
C PRO A 128 -17.81 17.54 -2.73
N ILE A 129 -17.77 17.55 -1.40
CA ILE A 129 -18.76 16.85 -0.58
C ILE A 129 -19.29 17.72 0.57
N SER A 130 -20.48 17.43 1.05
CA SER A 130 -20.91 17.72 2.40
C SER A 130 -21.20 16.41 3.11
N ALA A 131 -20.27 15.98 3.98
CA ALA A 131 -20.45 14.75 4.74
C ALA A 131 -21.62 14.86 5.73
N LEU A 132 -21.97 16.09 6.19
CA LEU A 132 -23.07 16.34 7.10
C LEU A 132 -24.43 16.17 6.39
N LEU A 133 -24.56 16.70 5.18
CA LEU A 133 -25.82 16.68 4.42
C LEU A 133 -25.92 15.49 3.45
N GLY A 134 -24.78 14.78 3.22
CA GLY A 134 -24.72 13.64 2.30
C GLY A 134 -24.45 13.99 0.85
N ASP A 135 -24.26 15.28 0.52
CA ASP A 135 -24.02 15.76 -0.84
C ASP A 135 -22.78 15.13 -1.46
N ASN A 136 -22.92 14.49 -2.61
CA ASN A 136 -21.88 13.77 -3.37
C ASN A 136 -21.18 12.65 -2.58
N VAL A 137 -21.75 12.18 -1.48
CA VAL A 137 -21.24 11.01 -0.74
C VAL A 137 -21.75 9.72 -1.38
N VAL A 138 -23.05 9.50 -1.40
CA VAL A 138 -23.72 8.34 -2.02
C VAL A 138 -24.42 8.79 -3.31
N GLU A 139 -25.24 9.83 -3.22
CA GLU A 139 -26.01 10.39 -4.31
C GLU A 139 -25.42 11.74 -4.77
N LYS A 140 -25.69 12.08 -6.02
CA LYS A 140 -25.25 13.38 -6.56
C LYS A 140 -26.00 14.53 -5.87
N SER A 141 -25.25 15.58 -5.56
CA SER A 141 -25.80 16.79 -4.95
C SER A 141 -26.60 17.63 -5.95
N GLU A 142 -27.78 18.04 -5.56
CA GLU A 142 -28.56 19.04 -6.29
C GLU A 142 -27.97 20.46 -6.10
N ASN A 143 -27.31 20.70 -4.96
CA ASN A 143 -26.70 21.98 -4.63
C ASN A 143 -25.40 22.25 -5.42
N MET A 144 -24.76 21.19 -5.94
CA MET A 144 -23.52 21.25 -6.70
C MET A 144 -23.71 20.76 -8.15
N SER A 145 -24.73 21.24 -8.84
CA SER A 145 -25.04 20.87 -10.23
C SER A 145 -23.90 21.13 -11.21
N TRP A 146 -22.96 21.99 -10.86
CA TRP A 146 -21.74 22.27 -11.62
C TRP A 146 -20.72 21.13 -11.57
N TYR A 147 -20.83 20.20 -10.61
CA TYR A 147 -19.96 19.05 -10.49
C TYR A 147 -20.54 17.85 -11.27
N GLN A 148 -19.84 17.42 -12.30
CA GLN A 148 -20.28 16.32 -13.17
C GLN A 148 -19.54 15.01 -12.92
N GLY A 149 -18.65 14.97 -11.91
CA GLY A 149 -17.86 13.78 -11.57
C GLY A 149 -18.66 12.68 -10.84
N TYR A 150 -17.95 11.71 -10.35
CA TYR A 150 -18.49 10.62 -9.54
C TYR A 150 -18.76 11.07 -8.10
N THR A 151 -19.75 10.44 -7.45
CA THR A 151 -19.88 10.52 -5.98
C THR A 151 -18.76 9.75 -5.31
N LEU A 152 -18.52 10.00 -4.03
CA LEU A 152 -17.49 9.31 -3.26
C LEU A 152 -17.66 7.78 -3.31
N LEU A 153 -18.86 7.28 -3.03
CA LEU A 153 -19.13 5.85 -3.05
C LEU A 153 -18.97 5.26 -4.46
N ASN A 154 -19.51 5.94 -5.48
CA ASN A 154 -19.39 5.46 -6.87
C ASN A 154 -17.93 5.40 -7.31
N HIS A 155 -17.12 6.41 -6.97
CA HIS A 155 -15.70 6.40 -7.28
C HIS A 155 -14.98 5.23 -6.60
N LEU A 156 -15.22 5.00 -5.31
CA LEU A 156 -14.62 3.88 -4.58
C LEU A 156 -15.06 2.50 -5.12
N GLU A 157 -16.29 2.38 -5.63
CA GLU A 157 -16.78 1.16 -6.25
C GLU A 157 -16.21 0.89 -7.64
N THR A 158 -15.81 1.95 -8.36
CA THR A 158 -15.37 1.86 -9.77
C THR A 158 -13.88 2.06 -9.95
N ILE A 159 -13.18 2.56 -8.93
CA ILE A 159 -11.72 2.74 -9.00
C ILE A 159 -11.05 1.42 -9.40
N GLU A 160 -10.31 1.45 -10.49
CA GLU A 160 -9.46 0.35 -10.86
C GLU A 160 -8.25 0.34 -9.93
N ILE A 161 -8.08 -0.75 -9.22
CA ILE A 161 -6.82 -0.99 -8.53
C ILE A 161 -5.88 -1.47 -9.63
N ASP A 162 -5.02 -0.57 -10.08
CA ASP A 162 -4.01 -0.94 -11.05
C ASP A 162 -3.07 -1.96 -10.42
N ASP A 163 -3.34 -3.21 -10.71
CA ASP A 163 -2.52 -4.33 -10.29
C ASP A 163 -1.33 -4.49 -11.25
N SER A 164 -0.66 -3.38 -11.60
CA SER A 164 0.61 -3.41 -12.34
C SER A 164 1.62 -4.39 -11.71
N ARG A 165 1.41 -4.73 -10.43
CA ARG A 165 2.12 -5.79 -9.72
C ARG A 165 2.02 -7.16 -10.42
N TYR A 166 0.94 -7.46 -11.15
CA TYR A 166 0.84 -8.72 -11.92
C TYR A 166 1.76 -8.76 -13.13
N LEU A 167 2.06 -7.59 -13.69
CA LEU A 167 2.94 -7.45 -14.86
C LEU A 167 4.43 -7.43 -14.48
N GLN A 168 4.72 -7.32 -13.19
CA GLN A 168 6.09 -7.36 -12.68
C GLN A 168 6.62 -8.79 -12.61
N GLU A 169 7.92 -8.91 -12.42
CA GLU A 169 8.58 -10.17 -12.13
C GLU A 169 8.09 -10.80 -10.82
N PHE A 170 8.00 -12.12 -10.80
CA PHE A 170 7.57 -12.86 -9.61
C PHE A 170 8.49 -12.63 -8.42
N ARG A 171 7.90 -12.35 -7.28
CA ARG A 171 8.57 -12.23 -5.98
C ARG A 171 7.67 -12.74 -4.86
N MET A 172 8.22 -13.59 -4.02
CA MET A 172 7.53 -14.12 -2.84
C MET A 172 8.49 -14.24 -1.66
N PRO A 173 8.45 -13.32 -0.70
CA PRO A 173 9.18 -13.45 0.57
C PRO A 173 8.65 -14.66 1.36
N ILE A 174 9.56 -15.50 1.85
CA ILE A 174 9.21 -16.70 2.63
C ILE A 174 8.86 -16.30 4.06
N GLN A 175 7.66 -16.64 4.48
CA GLN A 175 7.16 -16.40 5.83
C GLN A 175 7.36 -17.61 6.74
N SER A 176 7.21 -18.82 6.20
CA SER A 176 7.37 -20.05 6.95
C SER A 176 7.74 -21.20 6.04
N VAL A 177 8.49 -22.14 6.59
CA VAL A 177 8.76 -23.44 5.96
C VAL A 177 7.88 -24.48 6.62
N ILE A 178 7.05 -25.14 5.82
CA ILE A 178 6.10 -26.15 6.28
C ILE A 178 6.76 -27.53 6.16
N ARG A 179 6.95 -28.19 7.29
CA ARG A 179 7.42 -29.57 7.38
C ARG A 179 6.47 -30.32 8.29
N PRO A 180 5.50 -31.08 7.78
CA PRO A 180 4.60 -31.87 8.61
C PRO A 180 5.36 -32.98 9.33
N HIS A 181 5.06 -33.20 10.61
CA HIS A 181 5.65 -34.28 11.41
C HIS A 181 4.91 -35.63 11.29
N LEU A 182 4.05 -35.76 10.27
CA LEU A 182 3.29 -37.00 10.04
C LEU A 182 4.04 -37.91 9.07
N ASP A 183 4.13 -39.21 9.37
CA ASP A 183 4.83 -40.21 8.55
C ASP A 183 4.38 -40.23 7.08
N LYS A 184 3.12 -39.90 6.83
CA LYS A 184 2.55 -39.81 5.48
C LYS A 184 3.16 -38.66 4.62
N TYR A 185 3.76 -37.64 5.25
CA TYR A 185 4.31 -36.45 4.61
C TYR A 185 5.79 -36.24 4.96
N HIS A 186 6.51 -37.33 5.21
CA HIS A 186 7.90 -37.29 5.65
C HIS A 186 8.82 -36.45 4.73
N ASP A 187 8.58 -36.50 3.43
CA ASP A 187 9.40 -35.80 2.42
C ASP A 187 8.76 -34.44 1.96
N TYR A 188 7.63 -34.04 2.54
CA TYR A 188 6.99 -32.79 2.15
C TYR A 188 7.73 -31.60 2.74
N ARG A 189 8.12 -30.67 1.87
CA ARG A 189 8.71 -29.38 2.22
C ARG A 189 8.02 -28.26 1.43
N GLY A 190 7.14 -27.54 2.10
CA GLY A 190 6.41 -26.42 1.53
C GLY A 190 6.99 -25.07 1.99
N TYR A 191 7.13 -24.14 1.07
CA TYR A 191 7.57 -22.77 1.35
C TYR A 191 6.38 -21.84 1.25
N SER A 192 5.94 -21.29 2.39
CA SER A 192 4.75 -20.43 2.42
C SER A 192 5.11 -18.95 2.46
N GLY A 193 4.34 -18.17 1.72
CA GLY A 193 4.49 -16.71 1.63
C GLY A 193 3.32 -16.08 0.91
N ARG A 194 3.33 -14.74 0.87
CA ARG A 194 2.43 -13.97 0.01
C ARG A 194 3.18 -13.53 -1.24
N VAL A 195 2.60 -13.76 -2.40
CA VAL A 195 3.14 -13.27 -3.67
C VAL A 195 3.10 -11.74 -3.64
N SER A 196 4.27 -11.11 -3.65
CA SER A 196 4.39 -9.65 -3.60
C SER A 196 4.20 -9.01 -4.95
N SER A 197 4.67 -9.67 -6.01
CA SER A 197 4.53 -9.21 -7.40
C SER A 197 4.61 -10.40 -8.37
N GLY A 198 4.14 -10.16 -9.59
CA GLY A 198 4.18 -11.12 -10.68
C GLY A 198 3.24 -12.29 -10.54
N THR A 199 3.52 -13.31 -11.30
CA THR A 199 2.76 -14.58 -11.31
C THR A 199 3.74 -15.75 -11.29
N ILE A 200 3.29 -16.90 -10.77
CA ILE A 200 4.05 -18.14 -10.73
C ILE A 200 3.16 -19.31 -11.14
N SER A 201 3.70 -20.20 -11.95
CA SER A 201 3.02 -21.40 -12.42
C SER A 201 3.79 -22.65 -12.05
N GLN A 202 3.09 -23.78 -11.97
CA GLN A 202 3.73 -25.07 -11.85
C GLN A 202 4.70 -25.29 -13.02
N GLY A 203 5.91 -25.77 -12.73
CA GLY A 203 6.99 -25.96 -13.71
C GLY A 203 7.91 -24.76 -13.94
N ASP A 204 7.55 -23.57 -13.44
CA ASP A 204 8.40 -22.40 -13.54
C ASP A 204 9.71 -22.58 -12.77
N THR A 205 10.81 -22.04 -13.33
CA THR A 205 12.09 -21.99 -12.64
C THR A 205 12.19 -20.75 -11.78
N ILE A 206 12.53 -20.94 -10.51
CA ILE A 206 12.72 -19.87 -9.53
C ILE A 206 14.12 -19.92 -8.92
N VAL A 207 14.52 -18.80 -8.34
CA VAL A 207 15.76 -18.63 -7.60
C VAL A 207 15.45 -18.24 -6.17
N ALA A 208 16.10 -18.87 -5.21
CA ALA A 208 16.06 -18.50 -3.80
C ALA A 208 17.16 -17.48 -3.50
N LEU A 209 16.80 -16.32 -2.99
CA LEU A 209 17.73 -15.25 -2.62
C LEU A 209 17.83 -15.16 -1.09
N PRO A 210 19.03 -14.95 -0.50
CA PRO A 210 20.27 -14.53 -1.16
C PRO A 210 21.16 -15.68 -1.69
N SER A 211 20.83 -16.96 -1.44
CA SER A 211 21.70 -18.11 -1.77
C SER A 211 21.94 -18.31 -3.27
N GLN A 212 21.06 -17.77 -4.13
CA GLN A 212 21.04 -17.92 -5.60
C GLN A 212 20.84 -19.37 -6.10
N ASN A 213 20.44 -20.28 -5.21
CA ASN A 213 20.07 -21.63 -5.61
C ASN A 213 18.78 -21.60 -6.43
N SER A 214 18.74 -22.37 -7.51
CA SER A 214 17.57 -22.46 -8.39
C SER A 214 16.91 -23.82 -8.31
N SER A 215 15.60 -23.84 -8.44
CA SER A 215 14.79 -25.06 -8.56
C SER A 215 13.55 -24.79 -9.41
N THR A 216 12.79 -25.85 -9.69
CA THR A 216 11.53 -25.73 -10.41
C THR A 216 10.35 -25.97 -9.48
N VAL A 217 9.25 -25.26 -9.72
CA VAL A 217 8.01 -25.38 -8.95
C VAL A 217 7.34 -26.72 -9.22
N LYS A 218 7.23 -27.56 -8.20
CA LYS A 218 6.58 -28.87 -8.28
C LYS A 218 5.07 -28.74 -8.13
N SER A 219 4.62 -27.99 -7.14
CA SER A 219 3.20 -27.77 -6.87
C SER A 219 2.97 -26.45 -6.13
N ILE A 220 1.77 -25.89 -6.29
CA ILE A 220 1.33 -24.65 -5.65
C ILE A 220 0.02 -24.92 -4.93
N TYR A 221 -0.06 -24.53 -3.65
CA TYR A 221 -1.25 -24.66 -2.82
C TYR A 221 -1.74 -23.29 -2.37
N CYS A 222 -3.04 -23.04 -2.50
CA CYS A 222 -3.72 -21.91 -1.89
C CYS A 222 -4.67 -22.45 -0.80
N GLY A 223 -4.27 -22.33 0.47
CA GLY A 223 -4.88 -23.12 1.54
C GLY A 223 -4.67 -24.61 1.28
N ASP A 224 -5.77 -25.38 1.24
CA ASP A 224 -5.75 -26.83 0.99
C ASP A 224 -5.98 -27.20 -0.50
N VAL A 225 -6.08 -26.18 -1.37
CA VAL A 225 -6.41 -26.37 -2.79
C VAL A 225 -5.14 -26.30 -3.65
N LEU A 226 -4.91 -27.36 -4.43
CA LEU A 226 -3.87 -27.37 -5.47
C LEU A 226 -4.28 -26.46 -6.62
N ILE A 227 -3.39 -25.56 -7.02
CA ILE A 227 -3.60 -24.63 -8.13
C ILE A 227 -2.43 -24.69 -9.11
N ASN A 228 -2.69 -24.42 -10.39
CA ASN A 228 -1.67 -24.44 -11.44
C ASN A 228 -0.91 -23.12 -11.52
N LYS A 229 -1.53 -22.02 -11.11
CA LYS A 229 -0.97 -20.66 -11.21
C LYS A 229 -1.42 -19.80 -10.03
N ALA A 230 -0.49 -18.99 -9.52
CA ALA A 230 -0.77 -18.00 -8.48
C ALA A 230 -0.38 -16.58 -8.96
N TYR A 231 -1.00 -15.58 -8.34
CA TYR A 231 -0.90 -14.19 -8.71
C TYR A 231 -0.50 -13.33 -7.51
N SER A 232 0.01 -12.14 -7.80
CA SER A 232 0.28 -11.12 -6.78
C SER A 232 -0.88 -10.98 -5.79
N GLY A 233 -0.58 -10.79 -4.52
CA GLY A 233 -1.57 -10.68 -3.43
C GLY A 233 -2.02 -12.00 -2.83
N GLN A 234 -1.87 -13.14 -3.48
CA GLN A 234 -2.26 -14.45 -2.95
C GLN A 234 -1.27 -14.98 -1.91
N SER A 235 -1.80 -15.59 -0.85
CA SER A 235 -1.00 -16.35 0.12
C SER A 235 -0.99 -17.81 -0.32
N ILE A 236 0.20 -18.33 -0.59
CA ILE A 236 0.39 -19.67 -1.15
C ILE A 236 1.49 -20.44 -0.43
N ALA A 237 1.51 -21.75 -0.63
CA ALA A 237 2.64 -22.61 -0.32
C ALA A 237 3.14 -23.25 -1.62
N ILE A 238 4.46 -23.20 -1.83
CA ILE A 238 5.13 -23.77 -3.01
C ILE A 238 5.96 -24.97 -2.56
N GLU A 239 5.84 -26.09 -3.28
CA GLU A 239 6.74 -27.23 -3.20
C GLU A 239 7.69 -27.20 -4.39
N LEU A 240 8.96 -27.51 -4.17
CA LEU A 240 10.00 -27.51 -5.19
C LEU A 240 10.42 -28.93 -5.54
N ASN A 241 10.96 -29.11 -6.74
CA ASN A 241 11.48 -30.43 -7.17
C ASN A 241 12.79 -30.78 -6.49
N ASP A 242 13.62 -29.77 -6.19
CA ASP A 242 14.91 -29.97 -5.54
C ASP A 242 14.84 -29.55 -4.08
N ASP A 243 15.55 -30.29 -3.22
CA ASP A 243 15.70 -29.93 -1.80
C ASP A 243 16.82 -28.89 -1.64
N ILE A 244 16.47 -27.63 -1.83
CA ILE A 244 17.37 -26.49 -1.64
C ILE A 244 17.15 -25.85 -0.28
N ASP A 245 18.21 -25.30 0.30
CA ASP A 245 18.12 -24.65 1.60
C ASP A 245 17.44 -23.26 1.47
N ILE A 246 16.23 -23.17 2.00
CA ILE A 246 15.41 -21.96 2.05
C ILE A 246 14.86 -21.80 3.44
N SER A 247 14.99 -20.61 3.97
CA SER A 247 14.56 -20.26 5.32
C SER A 247 13.58 -19.08 5.32
N ARG A 248 12.94 -18.85 6.46
CA ARG A 248 12.20 -17.60 6.68
C ARG A 248 13.14 -16.41 6.51
N GLY A 249 12.70 -15.44 5.69
CA GLY A 249 13.49 -14.27 5.36
C GLY A 249 14.04 -14.29 3.94
N ASP A 250 14.20 -15.48 3.36
CA ASP A 250 14.59 -15.62 1.96
C ASP A 250 13.46 -15.18 1.04
N THR A 251 13.78 -14.89 -0.21
CA THR A 251 12.81 -14.50 -1.24
C THR A 251 12.93 -15.43 -2.44
N LEU A 252 11.80 -16.01 -2.86
CA LEU A 252 11.71 -16.66 -4.17
C LEU A 252 11.42 -15.63 -5.24
N ALA A 253 12.15 -15.70 -6.34
CA ALA A 253 12.05 -14.75 -7.44
C ALA A 253 12.36 -15.39 -8.78
N ASN A 254 12.01 -14.71 -9.88
CA ASN A 254 12.48 -15.08 -11.22
C ASN A 254 14.00 -14.87 -11.29
N LYS A 255 14.64 -15.67 -12.11
CA LYS A 255 16.09 -15.56 -12.33
C LYS A 255 16.45 -14.16 -12.87
N ASN A 256 17.45 -13.53 -12.25
CA ASN A 256 17.96 -12.19 -12.62
C ASN A 256 16.96 -11.04 -12.45
N SER A 257 15.88 -11.23 -11.71
CA SER A 257 14.87 -10.18 -11.45
C SER A 257 15.20 -9.26 -10.28
N LEU A 258 16.14 -9.65 -9.43
CA LEU A 258 16.54 -8.90 -8.24
C LEU A 258 18.06 -8.87 -8.09
N ASN A 259 18.58 -7.71 -7.69
CA ASN A 259 19.96 -7.55 -7.28
C ASN A 259 20.09 -7.71 -5.75
N ILE A 260 21.21 -8.29 -5.34
CA ILE A 260 21.57 -8.36 -3.91
C ILE A 260 22.63 -7.29 -3.68
N GLU A 261 22.26 -6.29 -2.89
CA GLU A 261 23.14 -5.15 -2.61
C GLU A 261 23.39 -5.04 -1.10
N SER A 262 24.59 -4.66 -0.73
CA SER A 262 24.96 -4.36 0.64
C SER A 262 25.04 -2.85 0.95
N ILE A 263 25.08 -2.02 -0.09
CA ILE A 263 25.08 -0.57 -0.03
C ILE A 263 24.04 -0.05 -1.02
N PHE A 264 23.15 0.80 -0.57
CA PHE A 264 22.11 1.40 -1.41
C PHE A 264 21.65 2.74 -0.85
N ASP A 265 21.06 3.56 -1.70
CA ASP A 265 20.43 4.81 -1.33
C ASP A 265 18.94 4.57 -1.04
N ALA A 266 18.42 5.25 -0.02
CA ALA A 266 17.02 5.13 0.38
C ALA A 266 16.46 6.46 0.88
N THR A 267 15.21 6.74 0.52
CA THR A 267 14.44 7.81 1.15
C THR A 267 13.78 7.28 2.43
N ILE A 268 14.05 7.96 3.55
CA ILE A 268 13.60 7.52 4.87
C ILE A 268 12.66 8.54 5.48
N CYS A 269 11.51 8.09 5.95
CA CYS A 269 10.65 8.87 6.83
C CYS A 269 11.05 8.60 8.30
N TRP A 270 11.69 9.56 8.95
CA TRP A 270 12.17 9.40 10.33
C TRP A 270 11.05 9.64 11.33
N LEU A 271 10.62 8.58 12.04
CA LEU A 271 9.49 8.60 12.96
C LEU A 271 9.88 8.54 14.45
N ASP A 272 11.17 8.48 14.76
CA ASP A 272 11.63 8.48 16.15
C ASP A 272 11.74 9.92 16.69
N ASN A 273 11.46 10.10 17.98
CA ASN A 273 11.66 11.37 18.68
C ASN A 273 13.16 11.72 18.83
N LYS A 274 14.04 10.72 18.82
CA LYS A 274 15.48 10.92 18.82
C LYS A 274 15.95 11.21 17.41
N ARG A 275 16.76 12.25 17.26
CA ARG A 275 17.38 12.58 15.96
C ARG A 275 18.22 11.40 15.46
N GLN A 276 18.12 11.14 14.17
CA GLN A 276 19.03 10.23 13.50
C GLN A 276 20.48 10.67 13.71
N ARG A 277 21.39 9.72 13.84
CA ARG A 277 22.83 9.98 13.95
C ARG A 277 23.57 9.14 12.92
N GLN A 278 24.43 9.78 12.15
CA GLN A 278 25.34 9.13 11.22
C GLN A 278 26.23 8.10 11.96
N GLY A 279 26.46 6.96 11.33
CA GLY A 279 27.23 5.86 11.91
C GLY A 279 26.50 5.03 12.97
N SER A 280 25.25 5.37 13.30
CA SER A 280 24.46 4.54 14.23
C SER A 280 23.98 3.26 13.55
N LYS A 281 23.91 2.19 14.33
CA LYS A 281 23.44 0.89 13.89
C LYS A 281 21.93 0.78 14.09
N TYR A 282 21.26 0.26 13.08
CA TYR A 282 19.82 0.05 13.04
C TYR A 282 19.52 -1.39 12.60
N SER A 283 18.26 -1.81 12.73
CA SER A 283 17.75 -3.01 12.11
C SER A 283 16.95 -2.62 10.89
N LEU A 284 17.31 -3.15 9.73
CA LEU A 284 16.57 -3.01 8.49
C LEU A 284 15.70 -4.25 8.31
N ARG A 285 14.40 -4.03 8.15
CA ARG A 285 13.46 -5.11 7.88
C ARG A 285 12.86 -4.94 6.48
N GLN A 286 13.01 -5.98 5.67
CA GLN A 286 12.42 -6.07 4.34
C GLN A 286 11.56 -7.34 4.27
N GLY A 287 10.24 -7.17 4.30
CA GLY A 287 9.33 -8.30 4.41
C GLY A 287 9.58 -9.10 5.68
N THR A 288 10.05 -10.34 5.53
CA THR A 288 10.36 -11.27 6.62
C THR A 288 11.85 -11.31 6.97
N ASN A 289 12.70 -10.69 6.15
CA ASN A 289 14.13 -10.58 6.39
C ASN A 289 14.43 -9.41 7.33
N GLU A 290 15.37 -9.63 8.26
CA GLU A 290 15.84 -8.60 9.19
C GLU A 290 17.36 -8.65 9.28
N VAL A 291 18.01 -7.54 8.93
CA VAL A 291 19.47 -7.41 8.93
C VAL A 291 19.92 -6.18 9.69
N LYS A 292 21.14 -6.21 10.22
CA LYS A 292 21.76 -5.01 10.82
C LYS A 292 22.24 -4.10 9.69
N CYS A 293 21.91 -2.83 9.79
CA CYS A 293 22.39 -1.79 8.86
C CYS A 293 22.97 -0.58 9.60
N MET A 294 23.61 0.27 8.86
CA MET A 294 24.17 1.55 9.34
C MET A 294 23.92 2.63 8.29
N ILE A 295 23.45 3.76 8.73
CA ILE A 295 23.35 4.95 7.88
C ILE A 295 24.73 5.56 7.75
N GLN A 296 25.32 5.51 6.56
CA GLN A 296 26.65 6.05 6.29
C GLN A 296 26.60 7.55 6.13
N GLU A 297 25.67 8.05 5.35
CA GLU A 297 25.55 9.46 5.01
C GLU A 297 24.06 9.84 4.87
N VAL A 298 23.74 11.10 5.14
CA VAL A 298 22.47 11.73 4.85
C VAL A 298 22.75 12.78 3.78
N SER A 299 22.31 12.51 2.55
CA SER A 299 22.58 13.37 1.39
C SER A 299 21.67 14.61 1.35
N GLY A 300 20.57 14.61 2.05
CA GLY A 300 19.66 15.74 2.17
C GLY A 300 18.49 15.46 3.11
N VAL A 301 17.84 16.51 3.53
CA VAL A 301 16.61 16.48 4.33
C VAL A 301 15.50 17.18 3.56
N LEU A 302 14.40 16.52 3.35
CA LEU A 302 13.26 17.15 2.69
C LEU A 302 12.54 18.10 3.66
N ASN A 303 12.47 19.34 3.28
CA ASN A 303 11.63 20.32 3.96
C ASN A 303 10.16 20.11 3.54
N ILE A 304 9.31 19.68 4.47
CA ILE A 304 7.91 19.35 4.20
C ILE A 304 7.08 20.59 3.82
N HIS A 305 7.54 21.79 4.18
CA HIS A 305 6.81 23.03 3.87
C HIS A 305 7.05 23.51 2.45
N SER A 306 8.33 23.52 2.01
CA SER A 306 8.74 23.96 0.68
C SER A 306 8.81 22.84 -0.35
N LEU A 307 8.89 21.57 0.12
CA LEU A 307 9.15 20.36 -0.67
C LEU A 307 10.54 20.37 -1.36
N ASP A 308 11.45 21.21 -0.88
CA ASP A 308 12.83 21.26 -1.34
C ASP A 308 13.73 20.37 -0.46
N PHE A 309 14.79 19.85 -1.06
CA PHE A 309 15.86 19.18 -0.33
C PHE A 309 16.89 20.19 0.15
N GLU A 310 17.17 20.16 1.45
CA GLU A 310 18.23 20.94 2.13
C GLU A 310 19.43 20.06 2.46
#